data_0dfd1ca0ab3572b777aee2d286089398
#
_entry.id   0dfd1ca0ab3572b777aee2d286089398
#
_cell.length_a   1.000
_cell.length_b   1.000
_cell.length_c   1.000
_cell.angle_alpha   90.00
_cell.angle_beta   90.00
_cell.angle_gamma   90.00
#
_symmetry.space_group_name_H-M   'P 1'
#
loop_
_entity.id
_entity.type
_entity.pdbx_description
1 polymer ?
#
loop_
_entity_poly.entity_id
_entity_poly.type
_entity_poly.pdbx_seq_one_letter_code
_entity_poly.pdbx_strand_id
1 'polypeptide(L)'
;LVGSEMCIRDRFCGSMYGSNKKFKELAVTVTKYLAQNNYDIVYGGGDNGLMGVVANTALKYNSHVTGIIPSFLDKREKIHSKINKIYVTKTMEQRKKKFLQISDSFVALPGGGGTIEEISLVVSALQLGVIKNKKCLIFNYENYWNDIINQYKKVVNAKFAYKNFKDLFLVCNNLTEFKEIF
;
A
#
# COMPACT_ATOMS: atom_id res chain seq x y z
N LEU A 1 -17.24 -19.86 18.29
CA LEU A 1 -16.44 -19.65 17.08
C LEU A 1 -16.30 -18.14 16.90
N VAL A 2 -15.25 -17.58 17.47
CA VAL A 2 -14.85 -16.20 17.23
C VAL A 2 -14.27 -16.18 15.82
N GLY A 3 -14.97 -15.53 14.88
CA GLY A 3 -14.48 -15.33 13.52
C GLY A 3 -13.15 -14.62 13.59
N SER A 4 -12.10 -15.21 13.00
CA SER A 4 -10.83 -14.52 12.77
C SER A 4 -11.14 -13.29 11.91
N GLU A 5 -11.03 -12.09 12.48
CA GLU A 5 -11.06 -10.87 11.71
C GLU A 5 -9.91 -10.94 10.71
N MET A 6 -10.24 -11.16 9.44
CA MET A 6 -9.26 -11.15 8.36
C MET A 6 -8.78 -9.71 8.20
N CYS A 7 -7.60 -9.42 8.75
CA CYS A 7 -6.98 -8.10 8.58
C CYS A 7 -6.54 -7.92 7.12
N ILE A 8 -7.19 -7.03 6.42
CA ILE A 8 -6.89 -6.70 5.01
C ILE A 8 -5.85 -5.60 4.96
N ARG A 9 -4.73 -5.85 4.24
CA ARG A 9 -3.62 -4.91 4.06
C ARG A 9 -3.54 -4.41 2.63
N ASP A 10 -3.65 -3.11 2.43
CA ASP A 10 -3.43 -2.51 1.12
C ASP A 10 -1.95 -2.31 0.83
N ARG A 11 -1.56 -2.49 -0.44
CA ARG A 11 -0.20 -2.37 -0.94
C ARG A 11 -0.12 -1.33 -2.04
N PHE A 12 0.54 -0.23 -1.73
CA PHE A 12 0.92 0.77 -2.70
C PHE A 12 2.36 0.52 -3.15
N CYS A 13 2.56 0.23 -4.41
CA CYS A 13 3.89 -0.03 -4.98
C CYS A 13 3.92 0.27 -6.47
N GLY A 14 5.14 0.34 -7.02
CA GLY A 14 5.34 0.70 -8.43
C GLY A 14 4.77 -0.32 -9.41
N SER A 15 4.21 0.17 -10.53
CA SER A 15 3.87 -0.63 -11.71
C SER A 15 5.13 -1.02 -12.53
N MET A 16 6.29 -0.54 -12.12
CA MET A 16 7.61 -0.92 -12.64
C MET A 16 8.48 -1.46 -11.51
N TYR A 17 9.59 -2.15 -11.87
CA TYR A 17 10.51 -2.72 -10.87
C TYR A 17 11.41 -1.68 -10.19
N GLY A 18 11.57 -0.51 -10.80
CA GLY A 18 12.59 0.45 -10.42
C GLY A 18 13.99 0.01 -10.88
N SER A 19 14.98 0.87 -10.66
CA SER A 19 16.37 0.62 -11.05
C SER A 19 17.14 -0.28 -10.09
N ASN A 20 16.70 -0.37 -8.82
CA ASN A 20 17.37 -1.16 -7.78
C ASN A 20 16.68 -2.53 -7.62
N LYS A 21 17.43 -3.61 -7.89
CA LYS A 21 16.93 -4.99 -7.73
C LYS A 21 16.44 -5.31 -6.33
N LYS A 22 16.98 -4.63 -5.31
CA LYS A 22 16.58 -4.80 -3.90
C LYS A 22 15.11 -4.40 -3.65
N PHE A 23 14.50 -3.54 -4.47
CA PHE A 23 13.07 -3.22 -4.34
C PHE A 23 12.17 -4.42 -4.61
N LYS A 24 12.56 -5.28 -5.56
CA LYS A 24 11.86 -6.54 -5.82
C LYS A 24 12.03 -7.50 -4.63
N GLU A 25 13.22 -7.62 -4.08
CA GLU A 25 13.51 -8.46 -2.92
C GLU A 25 12.73 -8.00 -1.68
N LEU A 26 12.66 -6.69 -1.46
CA LEU A 26 11.83 -6.09 -0.42
C LEU A 26 10.35 -6.46 -0.59
N ALA A 27 9.81 -6.27 -1.80
CA ALA A 27 8.40 -6.57 -2.09
C ALA A 27 8.08 -8.05 -1.81
N VAL A 28 8.96 -8.97 -2.21
CA VAL A 28 8.84 -10.40 -1.89
C VAL A 28 8.87 -10.63 -0.39
N THR A 29 9.86 -10.09 0.31
CA THR A 29 10.08 -10.35 1.74
C THR A 29 8.94 -9.84 2.60
N VAL A 30 8.52 -8.60 2.36
CA VAL A 30 7.41 -7.97 3.09
C VAL A 30 6.10 -8.68 2.81
N THR A 31 5.81 -9.03 1.55
CA THR A 31 4.57 -9.73 1.20
C THR A 31 4.54 -11.15 1.75
N LYS A 32 5.66 -11.87 1.68
CA LYS A 32 5.80 -13.20 2.30
C LYS A 32 5.48 -13.15 3.80
N TYR A 33 6.08 -12.21 4.52
CA TYR A 33 5.85 -12.05 5.96
C TYR A 33 4.37 -11.84 6.27
N LEU A 34 3.68 -10.96 5.55
CA LEU A 34 2.26 -10.71 5.79
C LEU A 34 1.39 -11.92 5.44
N ALA A 35 1.64 -12.56 4.30
CA ALA A 35 0.90 -13.76 3.91
C ALA A 35 1.06 -14.89 4.93
N GLN A 36 2.27 -15.10 5.46
CA GLN A 36 2.54 -16.10 6.49
C GLN A 36 1.91 -15.77 7.86
N ASN A 37 1.55 -14.51 8.10
CA ASN A 37 0.82 -14.06 9.29
C ASN A 37 -0.68 -13.84 9.01
N ASN A 38 -1.23 -14.50 8.01
CA ASN A 38 -2.66 -14.52 7.65
C ASN A 38 -3.25 -13.14 7.29
N TYR A 39 -2.44 -12.26 6.71
CA TYR A 39 -2.95 -11.00 6.16
C TYR A 39 -3.36 -11.17 4.70
N ASP A 40 -4.57 -10.77 4.39
CA ASP A 40 -5.04 -10.63 3.01
C ASP A 40 -4.43 -9.39 2.35
N ILE A 41 -4.23 -9.46 1.05
CA ILE A 41 -3.59 -8.40 0.27
C ILE A 41 -4.61 -7.72 -0.63
N VAL A 42 -4.68 -6.40 -0.54
CA VAL A 42 -5.37 -5.55 -1.52
C VAL A 42 -4.31 -4.74 -2.29
N TYR A 43 -4.51 -4.52 -3.59
CA TYR A 43 -3.55 -3.77 -4.40
C TYR A 43 -4.17 -3.26 -5.71
N GLY A 44 -3.38 -2.61 -6.55
CA GLY A 44 -3.83 -1.97 -7.80
C GLY A 44 -4.34 -2.88 -8.91
N GLY A 45 -4.22 -4.21 -8.79
CA GLY A 45 -4.77 -5.19 -9.73
C GLY A 45 -3.87 -5.53 -10.92
N GLY A 46 -2.75 -4.82 -11.13
CA GLY A 46 -1.82 -5.03 -12.25
C GLY A 46 -0.90 -6.25 -12.06
N ASP A 47 -0.45 -6.84 -13.18
CA ASP A 47 0.48 -7.99 -13.24
C ASP A 47 1.94 -7.55 -13.49
N ASN A 48 2.18 -6.25 -13.64
CA ASN A 48 3.49 -5.70 -13.98
C ASN A 48 4.26 -5.18 -12.76
N GLY A 49 5.59 -5.12 -12.88
CA GLY A 49 6.47 -4.48 -11.90
C GLY A 49 6.37 -5.07 -10.50
N LEU A 50 6.46 -4.22 -9.49
CA LEU A 50 6.33 -4.63 -8.08
C LEU A 50 4.92 -5.10 -7.74
N MET A 51 3.88 -4.60 -8.42
CA MET A 51 2.51 -5.07 -8.25
C MET A 51 2.36 -6.57 -8.55
N GLY A 52 2.89 -7.03 -9.70
CA GLY A 52 2.90 -8.45 -10.03
C GLY A 52 3.71 -9.28 -9.05
N VAL A 53 4.84 -8.75 -8.55
CA VAL A 53 5.66 -9.42 -7.51
C VAL A 53 4.85 -9.61 -6.23
N VAL A 54 4.16 -8.58 -5.76
CA VAL A 54 3.30 -8.63 -4.57
C VAL A 54 2.20 -9.68 -4.74
N ALA A 55 1.43 -9.61 -5.84
CA ALA A 55 0.33 -10.54 -6.09
C ALA A 55 0.81 -12.00 -6.16
N ASN A 56 1.86 -12.27 -6.97
CA ASN A 56 2.41 -13.61 -7.12
C ASN A 56 2.98 -14.16 -5.81
N THR A 57 3.63 -13.31 -5.00
CA THR A 57 4.16 -13.72 -3.70
C THR A 57 3.03 -14.05 -2.73
N ALA A 58 2.01 -13.22 -2.63
CA ALA A 58 0.87 -13.44 -1.76
C ALA A 58 0.15 -14.76 -2.10
N LEU A 59 -0.14 -15.00 -3.37
CA LEU A 59 -0.75 -16.25 -3.86
C LEU A 59 0.11 -17.48 -3.56
N LYS A 60 1.44 -17.37 -3.71
CA LYS A 60 2.38 -18.47 -3.38
C LYS A 60 2.30 -18.88 -1.91
N TYR A 61 1.98 -17.97 -1.03
CA TYR A 61 1.84 -18.22 0.42
C TYR A 61 0.38 -18.29 0.87
N ASN A 62 -0.55 -18.59 -0.06
CA ASN A 62 -1.97 -18.83 0.18
C ASN A 62 -2.73 -17.64 0.81
N SER A 63 -2.25 -16.42 0.65
CA SER A 63 -2.99 -15.23 1.04
C SER A 63 -4.07 -14.90 0.01
N HIS A 64 -5.23 -14.43 0.46
CA HIS A 64 -6.26 -13.94 -0.43
C HIS A 64 -5.84 -12.60 -1.03
N VAL A 65 -5.92 -12.49 -2.36
CA VAL A 65 -5.47 -11.30 -3.11
C VAL A 65 -6.64 -10.65 -3.82
N THR A 66 -6.85 -9.36 -3.52
CA THR A 66 -7.89 -8.54 -4.15
C THR A 66 -7.25 -7.40 -4.95
N GLY A 67 -7.60 -7.29 -6.22
CA GLY A 67 -7.23 -6.17 -7.09
C GLY A 67 -8.34 -5.13 -7.20
N ILE A 68 -7.98 -3.84 -7.28
CA ILE A 68 -8.93 -2.76 -7.57
C ILE A 68 -8.42 -1.98 -8.77
N ILE A 69 -9.10 -2.08 -9.90
CA ILE A 69 -8.67 -1.47 -11.16
C ILE A 69 -9.80 -0.66 -11.80
N PRO A 70 -9.52 0.54 -12.33
CA PRO A 70 -10.49 1.27 -13.14
C PRO A 70 -10.63 0.65 -14.52
N SER A 71 -11.83 0.58 -15.06
CA SER A 71 -12.12 -0.03 -16.36
C SER A 71 -11.33 0.57 -17.54
N PHE A 72 -10.98 1.86 -17.47
CA PHE A 72 -10.19 2.52 -18.52
C PHE A 72 -8.70 2.16 -18.48
N LEU A 73 -8.16 1.63 -17.37
CA LEU A 73 -6.81 1.12 -17.26
C LEU A 73 -6.68 -0.36 -17.71
N ASP A 74 -7.77 -1.08 -17.80
CA ASP A 74 -7.81 -2.48 -18.23
C ASP A 74 -7.09 -2.71 -19.59
N LYS A 75 -7.18 -1.73 -20.50
CA LYS A 75 -6.49 -1.77 -21.79
C LYS A 75 -5.00 -1.41 -21.74
N ARG A 76 -4.54 -0.77 -20.68
CA ARG A 76 -3.15 -0.28 -20.52
C ARG A 76 -2.33 -1.09 -19.54
N GLU A 77 -2.97 -1.61 -18.51
CA GLU A 77 -2.35 -2.43 -17.48
C GLU A 77 -2.88 -3.86 -17.61
N LYS A 78 -1.99 -4.81 -17.79
CA LYS A 78 -2.37 -6.23 -17.78
C LYS A 78 -2.90 -6.59 -16.41
N ILE A 79 -4.19 -6.91 -16.32
CA ILE A 79 -4.81 -7.41 -15.09
C ILE A 79 -4.21 -8.76 -14.72
N HIS A 80 -3.94 -8.97 -13.45
CA HIS A 80 -3.42 -10.23 -12.94
C HIS A 80 -4.51 -11.31 -12.94
N SER A 81 -4.37 -12.34 -13.79
CA SER A 81 -5.42 -13.34 -14.07
C SER A 81 -5.67 -14.36 -12.96
N LYS A 82 -4.76 -14.47 -11.96
CA LYS A 82 -4.82 -15.53 -10.94
C LYS A 82 -5.23 -15.06 -9.56
N ILE A 83 -5.50 -13.76 -9.35
CA ILE A 83 -5.91 -13.25 -8.04
C ILE A 83 -7.34 -13.67 -7.70
N ASN A 84 -7.64 -13.72 -6.41
CA ASN A 84 -8.90 -14.27 -5.92
C ASN A 84 -10.11 -13.37 -6.22
N LYS A 85 -9.92 -12.05 -6.24
CA LYS A 85 -11.00 -11.09 -6.44
C LYS A 85 -10.54 -9.84 -7.19
N ILE A 86 -11.40 -9.34 -8.08
CA ILE A 86 -11.17 -8.09 -8.80
C ILE A 86 -12.37 -7.17 -8.63
N TYR A 87 -12.13 -5.95 -8.19
CA TYR A 87 -13.10 -4.88 -8.24
C TYR A 87 -12.80 -3.96 -9.43
N VAL A 88 -13.68 -3.95 -10.41
CA VAL A 88 -13.61 -3.01 -11.53
C VAL A 88 -14.38 -1.75 -11.15
N THR A 89 -13.74 -0.60 -11.20
CA THR A 89 -14.34 0.71 -10.89
C THR A 89 -14.50 1.54 -12.16
N LYS A 90 -15.45 2.48 -12.19
CA LYS A 90 -15.65 3.35 -13.35
C LYS A 90 -14.68 4.54 -13.34
N THR A 91 -14.30 5.03 -12.17
CA THR A 91 -13.45 6.21 -12.00
C THR A 91 -12.33 5.97 -10.99
N MET A 92 -11.28 6.83 -11.03
CA MET A 92 -10.22 6.83 -10.02
C MET A 92 -10.75 7.16 -8.62
N GLU A 93 -11.76 8.01 -8.51
CA GLU A 93 -12.39 8.33 -7.22
C GLU A 93 -13.05 7.11 -6.59
N GLN A 94 -13.79 6.33 -7.37
CA GLN A 94 -14.37 5.06 -6.90
C GLN A 94 -13.28 4.07 -6.47
N ARG A 95 -12.17 3.99 -7.22
CA ARG A 95 -11.01 3.17 -6.86
C ARG A 95 -10.45 3.59 -5.51
N LYS A 96 -10.13 4.88 -5.35
CA LYS A 96 -9.61 5.46 -4.10
C LYS A 96 -10.54 5.20 -2.92
N LYS A 97 -11.84 5.46 -3.10
CA LYS A 97 -12.85 5.18 -2.08
C LYS A 97 -12.88 3.70 -1.69
N LYS A 98 -12.77 2.80 -2.68
CA LYS A 98 -12.78 1.36 -2.43
C LYS A 98 -11.57 0.92 -1.61
N PHE A 99 -10.35 1.40 -1.91
CA PHE A 99 -9.16 1.16 -1.09
C PHE A 99 -9.38 1.57 0.37
N LEU A 100 -9.86 2.79 0.60
CA LEU A 100 -10.12 3.29 1.95
C LEU A 100 -11.19 2.49 2.70
N GLN A 101 -12.17 1.91 1.99
CA GLN A 101 -13.25 1.15 2.59
C GLN A 101 -12.83 -0.23 3.07
N ILE A 102 -12.11 -0.99 2.22
CA ILE A 102 -11.87 -2.41 2.47
C ILE A 102 -10.55 -2.73 3.14
N SER A 103 -9.62 -1.77 3.23
CA SER A 103 -8.31 -1.99 3.83
C SER A 103 -8.25 -1.46 5.26
N ASP A 104 -7.68 -2.23 6.17
CA ASP A 104 -7.49 -1.87 7.58
C ASP A 104 -6.13 -1.20 7.83
N SER A 105 -5.18 -1.44 6.96
CA SER A 105 -3.86 -0.81 6.99
C SER A 105 -3.29 -0.65 5.60
N PHE A 106 -2.44 0.35 5.44
CA PHE A 106 -1.83 0.73 4.18
C PHE A 106 -0.31 0.68 4.30
N VAL A 107 0.35 0.04 3.35
CA VAL A 107 1.81 -0.06 3.31
C VAL A 107 2.33 0.42 1.98
N ALA A 108 3.09 1.51 1.99
CA ALA A 108 3.76 2.04 0.82
C ALA A 108 5.17 1.45 0.68
N LEU A 109 5.37 0.64 -0.34
CA LEU A 109 6.69 0.21 -0.82
C LEU A 109 7.22 1.23 -1.84
N PRO A 110 8.50 1.17 -2.26
CA PRO A 110 9.00 2.02 -3.31
C PRO A 110 8.12 2.00 -4.57
N GLY A 111 7.84 3.15 -5.13
CA GLY A 111 6.93 3.30 -6.26
C GLY A 111 6.99 4.70 -6.89
N GLY A 112 6.17 4.94 -7.89
CA GLY A 112 6.10 6.19 -8.63
C GLY A 112 5.01 7.16 -8.14
N GLY A 113 4.59 8.05 -9.04
CA GLY A 113 3.59 9.09 -8.75
C GLY A 113 2.26 8.55 -8.22
N GLY A 114 1.79 7.39 -8.72
CA GLY A 114 0.58 6.74 -8.20
C GLY A 114 0.72 6.34 -6.72
N THR A 115 1.89 5.82 -6.33
CA THR A 115 2.15 5.48 -4.91
C THR A 115 2.20 6.72 -4.03
N ILE A 116 2.77 7.84 -4.51
CA ILE A 116 2.76 9.13 -3.80
C ILE A 116 1.31 9.62 -3.63
N GLU A 117 0.51 9.53 -4.67
CA GLU A 117 -0.91 9.90 -4.62
C GLU A 117 -1.67 9.07 -3.58
N GLU A 118 -1.44 7.77 -3.55
CA GLU A 118 -2.07 6.84 -2.61
C GLU A 118 -1.65 7.10 -1.15
N ILE A 119 -0.36 7.36 -0.88
CA ILE A 119 0.12 7.80 0.44
C ILE A 119 -0.61 9.08 0.86
N SER A 120 -0.63 10.08 -0.01
CA SER A 120 -1.23 11.39 0.29
C SER A 120 -2.74 11.28 0.53
N LEU A 121 -3.43 10.42 -0.23
CA LEU A 121 -4.84 10.12 -0.03
C LEU A 121 -5.11 9.57 1.37
N VAL A 122 -4.35 8.56 1.79
CA VAL A 122 -4.55 7.92 3.10
C VAL A 122 -4.23 8.88 4.23
N VAL A 123 -3.11 9.60 4.16
CA VAL A 123 -2.71 10.60 5.16
C VAL A 123 -3.78 11.70 5.28
N SER A 124 -4.29 12.22 4.14
CA SER A 124 -5.36 13.22 4.15
C SER A 124 -6.67 12.67 4.72
N ALA A 125 -7.04 11.44 4.38
CA ALA A 125 -8.25 10.81 4.88
C ALA A 125 -8.19 10.56 6.41
N LEU A 126 -7.03 10.22 6.95
CA LEU A 126 -6.78 10.12 8.39
C LEU A 126 -6.86 11.50 9.05
N GLN A 127 -6.22 12.52 8.47
CA GLN A 127 -6.23 13.89 8.99
C GLN A 127 -7.65 14.46 9.10
N LEU A 128 -8.48 14.21 8.09
CA LEU A 128 -9.86 14.68 8.02
C LEU A 128 -10.85 13.81 8.81
N GLY A 129 -10.39 12.71 9.39
CA GLY A 129 -11.26 11.77 10.11
C GLY A 129 -12.23 10.98 9.21
N VAL A 130 -11.99 10.97 7.89
CA VAL A 130 -12.76 10.17 6.91
C VAL A 130 -12.58 8.68 7.17
N ILE A 131 -11.37 8.29 7.56
CA ILE A 131 -11.05 6.95 8.07
C ILE A 131 -10.46 7.08 9.47
N LYS A 132 -10.73 6.07 10.32
CA LYS A 132 -10.26 6.03 11.72
C LYS A 132 -9.70 4.65 12.03
N ASN A 133 -8.77 4.62 13.00
CA ASN A 133 -8.17 3.37 13.49
C ASN A 133 -7.47 2.54 12.42
N LYS A 134 -6.98 3.18 11.35
CA LYS A 134 -6.20 2.55 10.28
C LYS A 134 -4.76 3.01 10.32
N LYS A 135 -3.82 2.10 10.01
CA LYS A 135 -2.39 2.41 9.97
C LYS A 135 -1.98 2.77 8.54
N CYS A 136 -1.19 3.83 8.38
CA CYS A 136 -0.48 4.16 7.14
C CYS A 136 1.02 3.99 7.40
N LEU A 137 1.68 3.07 6.72
CA LEU A 137 3.10 2.80 6.86
C LEU A 137 3.85 3.12 5.57
N ILE A 138 4.89 3.93 5.69
CA ILE A 138 5.85 4.21 4.62
C ILE A 138 7.09 3.35 4.87
N PHE A 139 7.36 2.36 4.02
CA PHE A 139 8.57 1.56 4.09
C PHE A 139 9.71 2.31 3.38
N ASN A 140 10.51 3.01 4.17
CA ASN A 140 11.57 3.90 3.70
C ASN A 140 12.88 3.13 3.42
N TYR A 141 12.78 2.08 2.65
CA TYR A 141 13.93 1.24 2.29
C TYR A 141 14.96 2.00 1.47
N GLU A 142 16.24 1.90 1.86
CA GLU A 142 17.35 2.62 1.20
C GLU A 142 17.09 4.15 1.12
N ASN A 143 16.36 4.71 2.10
CA ASN A 143 16.02 6.14 2.15
C ASN A 143 15.17 6.64 0.97
N TYR A 144 14.49 5.75 0.25
CA TYR A 144 13.74 6.07 -0.97
C TYR A 144 12.68 7.15 -0.78
N TRP A 145 12.03 7.17 0.38
CA TRP A 145 10.94 8.10 0.70
C TRP A 145 11.37 9.33 1.51
N ASN A 146 12.68 9.57 1.71
CA ASN A 146 13.17 10.69 2.52
C ASN A 146 12.56 12.03 2.12
N ASP A 147 12.43 12.32 0.83
CA ASP A 147 11.94 13.61 0.36
C ASP A 147 10.46 13.82 0.69
N ILE A 148 9.63 12.80 0.53
CA ILE A 148 8.22 12.83 0.92
C ILE A 148 8.06 12.99 2.43
N ILE A 149 8.81 12.24 3.22
CA ILE A 149 8.81 12.32 4.68
C ILE A 149 9.26 13.71 5.13
N ASN A 150 10.31 14.26 4.52
CA ASN A 150 10.80 15.59 4.82
C ASN A 150 9.81 16.68 4.38
N GLN A 151 9.12 16.48 3.25
CA GLN A 151 8.05 17.40 2.83
C GLN A 151 6.92 17.45 3.85
N TYR A 152 6.48 16.31 4.39
CA TYR A 152 5.47 16.27 5.45
C TYR A 152 5.94 16.96 6.72
N LYS A 153 7.22 16.81 7.12
CA LYS A 153 7.80 17.58 8.23
C LYS A 153 7.78 19.10 7.98
N LYS A 154 8.10 19.54 6.75
CA LYS A 154 8.03 20.97 6.37
C LYS A 154 6.61 21.52 6.45
N VAL A 155 5.60 20.76 6.05
CA VAL A 155 4.18 21.15 6.15
C VAL A 155 3.80 21.49 7.61
N VAL A 156 4.24 20.64 8.56
CA VAL A 156 4.03 20.90 10.01
C VAL A 156 4.79 22.11 10.50
N ASN A 157 6.09 22.22 10.17
CA ASN A 157 6.94 23.32 10.60
C ASN A 157 6.47 24.68 10.04
N ALA A 158 5.95 24.67 8.82
CA ALA A 158 5.35 25.86 8.19
C ALA A 158 3.91 26.17 8.67
N LYS A 159 3.39 25.38 9.62
CA LYS A 159 2.04 25.52 10.20
C LYS A 159 0.88 25.36 9.21
N PHE A 160 1.09 24.61 8.10
CA PHE A 160 0.03 24.19 7.19
C PHE A 160 -0.69 22.91 7.67
N ALA A 161 -0.19 22.25 8.72
CA ALA A 161 -0.85 21.15 9.40
C ALA A 161 -0.64 21.23 10.91
N TYR A 162 -1.50 20.56 11.67
CA TYR A 162 -1.37 20.46 13.13
C TYR A 162 -0.14 19.62 13.53
N LYS A 163 0.35 19.81 14.76
CA LYS A 163 1.56 19.10 15.26
C LYS A 163 1.45 17.57 15.19
N ASN A 164 0.24 17.04 15.37
CA ASN A 164 -0.03 15.61 15.31
C ASN A 164 -0.09 15.04 13.89
N PHE A 165 0.06 15.86 12.86
CA PHE A 165 0.07 15.38 11.46
C PHE A 165 1.13 14.29 11.22
N LYS A 166 2.29 14.39 11.87
CA LYS A 166 3.37 13.39 11.80
C LYS A 166 2.97 12.02 12.37
N ASP A 167 1.92 11.97 13.19
CA ASP A 167 1.45 10.76 13.84
C ASP A 167 0.42 10.00 12.96
N LEU A 168 0.04 10.59 11.81
CA LEU A 168 -0.89 10.00 10.85
C LEU A 168 -0.27 8.88 10.01
N PHE A 169 1.04 8.79 9.99
CA PHE A 169 1.75 7.73 9.28
C PHE A 169 2.96 7.24 10.08
N LEU A 170 3.29 5.99 9.91
CA LEU A 170 4.46 5.35 10.48
C LEU A 170 5.54 5.24 9.41
N VAL A 171 6.80 5.24 9.83
CA VAL A 171 7.94 5.01 8.93
C VAL A 171 8.74 3.84 9.49
N CYS A 172 9.08 2.88 8.63
CA CYS A 172 10.07 1.85 8.95
C CYS A 172 11.15 1.83 7.86
N ASN A 173 12.39 1.51 8.24
CA ASN A 173 13.54 1.53 7.34
C ASN A 173 14.05 0.12 7.01
N ASN A 174 13.62 -0.88 7.79
CA ASN A 174 14.05 -2.27 7.65
C ASN A 174 12.94 -3.24 8.08
N LEU A 175 13.19 -4.53 7.82
CA LEU A 175 12.21 -5.58 8.09
C LEU A 175 11.97 -5.80 9.59
N THR A 176 12.95 -5.54 10.44
CA THR A 176 12.79 -5.68 11.90
C THR A 176 11.77 -4.67 12.41
N GLU A 177 11.97 -3.39 12.11
CA GLU A 177 11.01 -2.32 12.43
C GLU A 177 9.61 -2.60 11.85
N PHE A 178 9.55 -3.15 10.61
CA PHE A 178 8.29 -3.52 10.00
C PHE A 178 7.53 -4.58 10.80
N LYS A 179 8.23 -5.62 11.27
CA LYS A 179 7.65 -6.71 12.06
C LYS A 179 7.16 -6.29 13.44
N GLU A 180 7.75 -5.23 14.01
CA GLU A 180 7.30 -4.66 15.29
C GLU A 180 5.98 -3.90 15.16
N ILE A 181 5.64 -3.43 13.94
CA ILE A 181 4.40 -2.70 13.64
C ILE A 181 3.25 -3.65 13.33
N PHE A 182 3.54 -4.81 12.78
CA PHE A 182 2.62 -5.83 12.28
C PHE A 182 2.86 -7.19 12.94
#